data_4a4855c91ea1b8f54fb3ca67b560e166
#
_entry.id   4a4855c91ea1b8f54fb3ca67b560e166
#
_cell.length_a   1.000
_cell.length_b   1.000
_cell.length_c   1.000
_cell.angle_alpha   90.00
_cell.angle_beta   90.00
_cell.angle_gamma   90.00
#
_symmetry.space_group_name_H-M   'P 1'
#
loop_
_entity.id
_entity.type
_entity.pdbx_description
1 polymer ?
#
loop_
_entity_poly.entity_id
_entity_poly.type
_entity_poly.pdbx_seq_one_letter_code
_entity_poly.pdbx_strand_id
1 'polypeptide(L)'
;MSIVRTSFTFALVLGLSACTFIKPSDRGAQVKVAEASEVGHCRKVGSTTVSVLDNVAGIPRSYSTLSEELANLARNEAPNLEGDTVVPVSDIVNGQRQFDVYDCRVEEGGAMTIPYSP
;
A
#
# COMPACT_ATOMS: atom_id res chain seq x y z
N MET A 1 -48.91 8.46 -40.69
CA MET A 1 -48.48 7.82 -39.43
C MET A 1 -46.98 7.73 -39.42
N SER A 2 -46.36 8.53 -38.64
CA SER A 2 -44.91 8.47 -38.47
C SER A 2 -44.59 7.46 -37.40
N ILE A 3 -43.94 6.42 -37.78
CA ILE A 3 -43.43 5.47 -36.83
C ILE A 3 -42.08 6.02 -36.37
N VAL A 4 -42.08 6.50 -35.15
CA VAL A 4 -40.81 6.89 -34.52
C VAL A 4 -40.08 5.62 -34.19
N ARG A 5 -39.12 5.27 -35.04
CA ARG A 5 -38.16 4.23 -34.68
C ARG A 5 -37.12 4.85 -33.81
N THR A 6 -37.34 4.72 -32.56
CA THR A 6 -36.30 5.05 -31.61
C THR A 6 -35.29 3.92 -31.69
N SER A 7 -34.27 4.15 -32.48
CA SER A 7 -33.10 3.29 -32.42
C SER A 7 -32.44 3.50 -31.08
N PHE A 8 -32.73 2.62 -30.17
CA PHE A 8 -32.03 2.61 -28.90
C PHE A 8 -30.67 1.98 -29.14
N THR A 9 -29.72 2.81 -29.44
CA THR A 9 -28.34 2.36 -29.50
C THR A 9 -27.88 2.12 -28.09
N PHE A 10 -27.94 0.88 -27.68
CA PHE A 10 -27.37 0.47 -26.41
C PHE A 10 -25.84 0.53 -26.59
N ALA A 11 -25.26 1.62 -26.16
CA ALA A 11 -23.83 1.70 -26.06
C ALA A 11 -23.40 0.78 -24.91
N LEU A 12 -22.92 -0.39 -25.27
CA LEU A 12 -22.31 -1.30 -24.34
C LEU A 12 -20.99 -0.68 -23.91
N VAL A 13 -21.02 0.05 -22.81
CA VAL A 13 -19.80 0.50 -22.17
C VAL A 13 -19.17 -0.73 -21.55
N LEU A 14 -18.28 -1.36 -22.28
CA LEU A 14 -17.37 -2.33 -21.71
C LEU A 14 -16.49 -1.58 -20.71
N GLY A 15 -16.88 -1.68 -19.47
CA GLY A 15 -15.99 -1.26 -18.40
C GLY A 15 -14.73 -2.09 -18.49
N LEU A 16 -13.68 -1.48 -18.97
CA LEU A 16 -12.36 -2.06 -18.87
C LEU A 16 -12.04 -2.13 -17.38
N SER A 17 -12.25 -3.32 -16.80
CA SER A 17 -11.59 -3.60 -15.57
C SER A 17 -10.10 -3.66 -15.87
N ALA A 18 -9.47 -2.52 -15.78
CA ALA A 18 -8.04 -2.44 -15.93
C ALA A 18 -7.37 -3.37 -14.91
N CYS A 19 -6.30 -4.00 -15.34
CA CYS A 19 -5.40 -4.73 -14.49
C CYS A 19 -5.26 -4.04 -13.14
N THR A 20 -5.63 -4.75 -12.12
CA THR A 20 -5.52 -4.24 -10.76
C THR A 20 -4.08 -4.24 -10.34
N PHE A 21 -3.40 -3.17 -10.65
CA PHE A 21 -2.17 -2.86 -9.94
C PHE A 21 -2.54 -2.37 -8.54
N ILE A 22 -1.96 -2.99 -7.54
CA ILE A 22 -2.09 -2.48 -6.17
C ILE A 22 -1.30 -1.19 -6.08
N LYS A 23 -2.03 -0.10 -6.02
CA LYS A 23 -1.44 1.24 -5.88
C LYS A 23 -1.61 1.71 -4.45
N PRO A 24 -0.71 2.56 -3.95
CA PRO A 24 -0.94 3.18 -2.66
C PRO A 24 -2.14 4.10 -2.72
N SER A 25 -2.92 4.11 -1.64
CA SER A 25 -3.98 5.09 -1.43
C SER A 25 -3.36 6.48 -1.25
N ASP A 26 -4.18 7.53 -1.24
CA ASP A 26 -3.67 8.89 -1.00
C ASP A 26 -2.88 8.99 0.31
N ARG A 27 -3.37 8.36 1.37
CA ARG A 27 -2.66 8.31 2.65
C ARG A 27 -1.44 7.40 2.56
N GLY A 28 -1.57 6.25 1.92
CA GLY A 28 -0.47 5.31 1.74
C GLY A 28 0.66 5.88 0.88
N ALA A 29 0.35 6.74 -0.08
CA ALA A 29 1.36 7.37 -0.92
C ALA A 29 2.34 8.23 -0.12
N GLN A 30 1.95 8.69 1.05
CA GLN A 30 2.80 9.48 1.93
C GLN A 30 3.65 8.60 2.87
N VAL A 31 3.40 7.31 2.89
CA VAL A 31 4.13 6.37 3.73
C VAL A 31 5.43 5.98 3.04
N LYS A 32 6.52 6.04 3.78
CA LYS A 32 7.84 5.68 3.28
C LYS A 32 8.09 4.19 3.45
N VAL A 33 8.74 3.59 2.47
CA VAL A 33 9.32 2.25 2.61
C VAL A 33 10.80 2.42 2.96
N ALA A 34 11.21 1.85 4.06
CA ALA A 34 12.57 2.02 4.57
C ALA A 34 13.19 0.67 4.94
N GLU A 35 14.47 0.69 5.23
CA GLU A 35 15.19 -0.45 5.78
C GLU A 35 15.32 -0.31 7.29
N ALA A 36 15.58 -1.45 7.96
CA ALA A 36 15.68 -1.46 9.42
C ALA A 36 16.73 -0.48 9.94
N SER A 37 17.80 -0.27 9.20
CA SER A 37 18.86 0.66 9.60
C SER A 37 18.42 2.12 9.59
N GLU A 38 17.32 2.44 8.91
CA GLU A 38 16.85 3.80 8.75
C GLU A 38 15.82 4.23 9.79
N VAL A 39 15.32 3.30 10.59
CA VAL A 39 14.22 3.55 11.52
C VAL A 39 14.64 3.49 12.99
N GLY A 40 15.94 3.52 13.27
CA GLY A 40 16.45 3.44 14.63
C GLY A 40 15.96 4.55 15.55
N HIS A 41 15.60 5.68 14.99
CA HIS A 41 15.06 6.84 15.73
C HIS A 41 13.54 6.87 15.74
N CYS A 42 12.88 5.92 15.11
CA CYS A 42 11.43 5.91 14.97
C CYS A 42 10.81 5.01 16.04
N ARG A 43 9.53 5.23 16.30
CA ARG A 43 8.77 4.38 17.21
C ARG A 43 8.02 3.32 16.42
N LYS A 44 8.22 2.05 16.77
CA LYS A 44 7.44 0.97 16.19
C LYS A 44 6.00 1.04 16.71
N VAL A 45 5.03 1.09 15.80
CA VAL A 45 3.61 1.17 16.15
C VAL A 45 2.86 -0.12 15.87
N GLY A 46 3.45 -1.05 15.14
CA GLY A 46 2.82 -2.34 14.88
C GLY A 46 3.51 -3.11 13.77
N SER A 47 2.82 -4.12 13.30
CA SER A 47 3.25 -4.96 12.19
C SER A 47 2.05 -5.30 11.33
N THR A 48 2.29 -5.58 10.07
CA THR A 48 1.26 -6.05 9.15
C THR A 48 1.82 -7.14 8.25
N THR A 49 1.00 -8.13 7.96
CA THR A 49 1.32 -9.15 6.97
C THR A 49 0.40 -8.93 5.78
N VAL A 50 0.97 -8.76 4.62
CA VAL A 50 0.23 -8.49 3.39
C VAL A 50 0.44 -9.61 2.39
N SER A 51 -0.53 -9.79 1.52
CA SER A 51 -0.54 -10.90 0.55
C SER A 51 -1.05 -10.44 -0.79
N VAL A 52 -0.45 -10.98 -1.84
CA VAL A 52 -0.93 -10.85 -3.21
C VAL A 52 -0.82 -12.20 -3.89
N LEU A 53 -1.44 -12.34 -5.05
CA LEU A 53 -1.27 -13.56 -5.85
C LEU A 53 0.18 -13.63 -6.34
N ASP A 54 0.82 -14.76 -6.11
CA ASP A 54 2.20 -14.98 -6.55
C ASP A 54 2.29 -15.54 -7.97
N ASN A 55 1.17 -16.00 -8.51
CA ASN A 55 1.07 -16.43 -9.91
C ASN A 55 -0.29 -16.05 -10.48
N VAL A 56 -0.35 -15.93 -11.79
CA VAL A 56 -1.58 -15.70 -12.54
C VAL A 56 -1.65 -16.74 -13.64
N ALA A 57 -2.71 -17.55 -13.63
CA ALA A 57 -2.91 -18.63 -14.58
C ALA A 57 -1.71 -19.58 -14.68
N GLY A 58 -1.07 -19.89 -13.56
CA GLY A 58 0.08 -20.78 -13.50
C GLY A 58 1.41 -20.12 -13.87
N ILE A 59 1.41 -18.84 -14.21
CA ILE A 59 2.62 -18.11 -14.56
C ILE A 59 3.10 -17.37 -13.31
N PRO A 60 4.33 -17.65 -12.83
CA PRO A 60 4.88 -16.93 -11.69
C PRO A 60 5.02 -15.44 -11.99
N ARG A 61 4.71 -14.61 -11.02
CA ARG A 61 4.91 -13.17 -11.12
C ARG A 61 6.36 -12.83 -10.73
N SER A 62 6.89 -11.78 -11.30
CA SER A 62 8.26 -11.38 -11.00
C SER A 62 8.41 -10.91 -9.55
N TYR A 63 9.60 -11.12 -8.99
CA TYR A 63 9.91 -10.67 -7.64
C TYR A 63 9.71 -9.15 -7.49
N SER A 64 10.15 -8.39 -8.48
CA SER A 64 10.02 -6.93 -8.42
C SER A 64 8.57 -6.48 -8.37
N THR A 65 7.69 -7.13 -9.14
CA THR A 65 6.26 -6.84 -9.11
C THR A 65 5.65 -7.19 -7.76
N LEU A 66 5.95 -8.38 -7.23
CA LEU A 66 5.46 -8.79 -5.92
C LEU A 66 5.95 -7.86 -4.83
N SER A 67 7.22 -7.52 -4.85
CA SER A 67 7.82 -6.64 -3.86
C SER A 67 7.16 -5.27 -3.85
N GLU A 68 6.90 -4.69 -5.02
CA GLU A 68 6.25 -3.40 -5.15
C GLU A 68 4.81 -3.43 -4.66
N GLU A 69 4.05 -4.42 -5.07
CA GLU A 69 2.65 -4.54 -4.66
C GLU A 69 2.50 -4.79 -3.16
N LEU A 70 3.34 -5.65 -2.60
CA LEU A 70 3.33 -5.92 -1.16
C LEU A 70 3.71 -4.67 -0.38
N ALA A 71 4.70 -3.92 -0.83
CA ALA A 71 5.06 -2.65 -0.20
C ALA A 71 3.90 -1.65 -0.25
N ASN A 72 3.19 -1.57 -1.38
CA ASN A 72 2.04 -0.69 -1.50
C ASN A 72 0.89 -1.08 -0.58
N LEU A 73 0.64 -2.38 -0.41
CA LEU A 73 -0.35 -2.86 0.56
C LEU A 73 0.04 -2.48 2.00
N ALA A 74 1.31 -2.66 2.35
CA ALA A 74 1.79 -2.27 3.67
C ALA A 74 1.67 -0.75 3.89
N ARG A 75 1.99 0.03 2.87
CA ARG A 75 1.83 1.49 2.92
C ARG A 75 0.37 1.90 3.13
N ASN A 76 -0.55 1.17 2.52
CA ASN A 76 -1.98 1.42 2.70
C ASN A 76 -2.47 1.08 4.12
N GLU A 77 -1.85 0.10 4.76
CA GLU A 77 -2.19 -0.29 6.11
C GLU A 77 -1.56 0.60 7.20
N ALA A 78 -0.40 1.15 6.92
CA ALA A 78 0.35 1.91 7.92
C ALA A 78 -0.45 3.05 8.57
N PRO A 79 -1.24 3.85 7.84
CA PRO A 79 -2.04 4.89 8.47
C PRO A 79 -3.06 4.37 9.48
N ASN A 80 -3.56 3.15 9.29
CA ASN A 80 -4.49 2.53 10.21
C ASN A 80 -3.82 2.21 11.56
N LEU A 81 -2.51 2.08 11.56
CA LEU A 81 -1.69 1.88 12.75
C LEU A 81 -1.04 3.17 13.24
N GLU A 82 -1.42 4.29 12.63
CA GLU A 82 -0.83 5.60 12.91
C GLU A 82 0.66 5.67 12.57
N GLY A 83 1.07 4.87 11.57
CA GLY A 83 2.44 4.83 11.10
C GLY A 83 2.64 5.61 9.81
N ASP A 84 3.87 6.01 9.57
CA ASP A 84 4.26 6.71 8.35
C ASP A 84 5.43 6.05 7.62
N THR A 85 5.92 4.94 8.14
CA THR A 85 7.05 4.22 7.56
C THR A 85 6.84 2.72 7.73
N VAL A 86 7.13 1.96 6.68
CA VAL A 86 7.06 0.50 6.72
C VAL A 86 8.41 -0.09 6.37
N VAL A 87 8.75 -1.19 7.03
CA VAL A 87 10.03 -1.89 6.84
C VAL A 87 9.75 -3.36 6.60
N PRO A 88 10.16 -3.92 5.45
CA PRO A 88 10.01 -5.35 5.22
C PRO A 88 10.91 -6.12 6.19
N VAL A 89 10.34 -7.09 6.88
CA VAL A 89 11.05 -7.89 7.90
C VAL A 89 11.04 -9.38 7.60
N SER A 90 10.52 -9.77 6.46
CA SER A 90 10.55 -11.16 6.00
C SER A 90 10.83 -11.23 4.52
N ASP A 91 11.19 -12.42 4.06
CA ASP A 91 11.20 -12.72 2.63
C ASP A 91 9.77 -12.79 2.10
N ILE A 92 9.64 -12.75 0.79
CA ILE A 92 8.37 -12.99 0.13
C ILE A 92 8.19 -14.49 -0.01
N VAL A 93 7.19 -15.02 0.65
CA VAL A 93 6.88 -16.46 0.63
C VAL A 93 5.42 -16.64 0.26
N ASN A 94 5.16 -17.36 -0.81
CA ASN A 94 3.80 -17.59 -1.29
C ASN A 94 3.00 -16.30 -1.46
N GLY A 95 3.62 -15.27 -1.99
CA GLY A 95 2.98 -13.99 -2.20
C GLY A 95 2.71 -13.18 -0.92
N GLN A 96 3.31 -13.58 0.19
CA GLN A 96 3.15 -12.88 1.48
C GLN A 96 4.45 -12.27 1.96
N ARG A 97 4.33 -11.15 2.65
CA ARG A 97 5.45 -10.51 3.32
C ARG A 97 4.99 -9.79 4.57
N GLN A 98 5.81 -9.86 5.61
CA GLN A 98 5.59 -9.12 6.84
C GLN A 98 6.37 -7.81 6.82
N PHE A 99 5.73 -6.77 7.34
CA PHE A 99 6.34 -5.46 7.51
C PHE A 99 6.16 -5.00 8.94
N ASP A 100 7.18 -4.37 9.49
CA ASP A 100 7.03 -3.58 10.69
C ASP A 100 6.62 -2.16 10.30
N VAL A 101 5.80 -1.54 11.14
CA VAL A 101 5.28 -0.20 10.92
C VAL A 101 5.80 0.73 11.99
N TYR A 102 6.31 1.86 11.55
CA TYR A 102 6.93 2.86 12.43
C TYR A 102 6.28 4.21 12.27
N ASP A 103 6.33 4.98 13.32
CA ASP A 103 6.05 6.40 13.29
C ASP A 103 7.36 7.15 13.51
N CYS A 104 7.85 7.74 12.45
CA CYS A 104 9.09 8.51 12.48
C CYS A 104 8.85 9.97 12.81
N ARG A 105 7.59 10.41 12.77
CA ARG A 105 7.24 11.78 13.16
C ARG A 105 7.31 11.99 14.65
N VAL A 106 7.09 10.91 15.40
CA VAL A 106 7.09 10.99 16.86
C VAL A 106 8.43 11.47 17.39
N GLU A 107 9.51 11.05 16.76
CA GLU A 107 10.83 11.50 17.15
C GLU A 107 10.99 13.01 16.98
N GLU A 108 10.60 13.52 15.82
CA GLU A 108 10.61 14.94 15.55
C GLU A 108 9.60 15.67 16.44
N GLY A 109 8.41 15.13 16.56
CA GLY A 109 7.38 15.69 17.41
C GLY A 109 7.79 15.70 18.87
N GLY A 110 8.44 14.65 19.33
CA GLY A 110 8.98 14.58 20.67
C GLY A 110 10.03 15.63 20.90
N ALA A 111 10.95 15.79 19.99
CA ALA A 111 11.99 16.79 20.07
C ALA A 111 11.41 18.20 20.07
N MET A 112 10.39 18.43 19.30
CA MET A 112 9.73 19.72 19.24
C MET A 112 8.84 19.98 20.44
N THR A 113 8.33 18.96 21.04
CA THR A 113 7.45 19.09 22.17
C THR A 113 8.22 19.32 23.47
N ILE A 114 9.39 18.78 23.53
CA ILE A 114 10.24 18.96 24.69
C ILE A 114 10.48 20.41 25.03
N PRO A 115 10.77 21.28 24.07
CA PRO A 115 10.99 22.67 24.37
C PRO A 115 9.81 23.31 25.04
N TYR A 116 8.71 22.72 24.90
CA TYR A 116 7.56 23.23 25.51
C TYR A 116 7.56 23.04 26.99
N SER A 117 8.51 22.57 27.49
CA SER A 117 8.59 22.51 28.94
C SER A 117 8.20 23.79 29.58
N PRO A 118 7.20 23.78 30.33
CA PRO A 118 6.81 24.96 31.06
C PRO A 118 7.86 25.37 32.02
#